data_138c3f389ad376c75ad600efe3717a17
#
_entry.id   138c3f389ad376c75ad600efe3717a17
#
_cell.length_a   1.000
_cell.length_b   1.000
_cell.length_c   1.000
_cell.angle_alpha   90.00
_cell.angle_beta   90.00
_cell.angle_gamma   90.00
#
_symmetry.space_group_name_H-M   'P 1'
#
loop_
_entity.id
_entity.type
_entity.pdbx_description
1 polymer ?
#
loop_
_entity_poly.entity_id
_entity_poly.type
_entity_poly.pdbx_seq_one_letter_code
_entity_poly.pdbx_strand_id
1 'polypeptide(L)'
;MAQNKKPEQYYHIGVMGRELHDFWQKWKPELYQQMLKQGTLWTVLESEGMRLDDMIWELMQNGMSEDMAKEAARAEIYGNLTE
;
A
#
# COMPACT_ATOMS: atom_id res chain seq x y z
N MET A 1 16.14 21.74 3.37
CA MET A 1 16.09 21.07 2.88
C MET A 1 15.15 20.15 2.58
N ALA A 2 14.44 20.07 1.89
CA ALA A 2 13.38 19.32 1.48
C ALA A 2 13.72 17.93 1.26
N GLN A 3 14.33 17.46 2.17
CA GLN A 3 14.84 16.23 1.93
C GLN A 3 13.94 15.12 2.09
N ASN A 4 12.77 15.28 2.57
CA ASN A 4 11.85 14.17 2.76
C ASN A 4 11.00 13.90 1.55
N LYS A 5 11.37 14.49 0.44
CA LYS A 5 10.61 14.28 -0.77
C LYS A 5 10.72 12.84 -1.23
N LYS A 6 9.60 12.22 -1.49
CA LYS A 6 9.56 10.85 -1.98
C LYS A 6 9.76 10.83 -3.49
N PRO A 7 10.18 9.70 -4.06
CA PRO A 7 10.27 9.61 -5.52
C PRO A 7 8.91 9.74 -6.16
N GLU A 8 8.90 10.11 -7.42
CA GLU A 8 7.67 10.36 -8.12
C GLU A 8 6.75 9.15 -8.11
N GLN A 9 7.31 7.97 -8.22
CA GLN A 9 6.52 6.74 -8.23
C GLN A 9 5.64 6.63 -6.99
N TYR A 10 6.11 7.16 -5.87
CA TYR A 10 5.35 7.10 -4.63
C TYR A 10 3.99 7.75 -4.78
N TYR A 11 3.90 8.80 -5.59
CA TYR A 11 2.66 9.54 -5.72
C TYR A 11 1.74 8.95 -6.79
N HIS A 12 2.19 7.91 -7.48
CA HIS A 12 1.40 7.30 -8.53
C HIS A 12 0.80 5.95 -8.13
N ILE A 13 1.02 5.50 -6.91
CA ILE A 13 0.55 4.18 -6.49
C ILE A 13 -0.74 4.23 -5.69
N GLY A 14 -1.35 5.43 -5.57
CA GLY A 14 -2.62 5.56 -4.89
C GLY A 14 -2.49 5.59 -3.38
N VAL A 15 -3.60 5.87 -2.71
CA VAL A 15 -3.59 6.02 -1.26
C VAL A 15 -3.20 4.72 -0.58
N MET A 16 -3.82 3.61 -0.99
CA MET A 16 -3.53 2.32 -0.36
C MET A 16 -2.13 1.85 -0.70
N GLY A 17 -1.67 2.13 -1.91
CA GLY A 17 -0.30 1.79 -2.29
C GLY A 17 0.72 2.51 -1.42
N ARG A 18 0.45 3.79 -1.12
CA ARG A 18 1.34 4.55 -0.26
C ARG A 18 1.33 4.04 1.17
N GLU A 19 0.17 3.64 1.66
CA GLU A 19 0.11 3.05 3.00
C GLU A 19 0.90 1.75 3.06
N LEU A 20 0.78 0.93 2.04
CA LEU A 20 1.52 -0.32 1.98
C LEU A 20 3.02 -0.06 1.89
N HIS A 21 3.41 0.93 1.08
CA HIS A 21 4.81 1.33 0.97
C HIS A 21 5.38 1.70 2.34
N ASP A 22 4.66 2.55 3.05
CA ASP A 22 5.14 3.03 4.35
C ASP A 22 5.20 1.89 5.36
N PHE A 23 4.24 0.98 5.28
CA PHE A 23 4.19 -0.18 6.15
C PHE A 23 5.39 -1.10 5.91
N TRP A 24 5.66 -1.41 4.64
CA TRP A 24 6.79 -2.28 4.31
C TRP A 24 8.11 -1.63 4.67
N GLN A 25 8.24 -0.34 4.42
CA GLN A 25 9.48 0.34 4.74
C GLN A 25 9.79 0.29 6.23
N LYS A 26 8.76 0.40 7.04
CA LYS A 26 8.92 0.43 8.48
C LYS A 26 9.00 -0.97 9.09
N TRP A 27 8.14 -1.87 8.65
CA TRP A 27 7.99 -3.16 9.33
C TRP A 27 8.58 -4.34 8.58
N LYS A 28 8.87 -4.21 7.32
CA LYS A 28 9.49 -5.27 6.54
C LYS A 28 10.64 -4.70 5.71
N PRO A 29 11.64 -4.14 6.39
CA PRO A 29 12.70 -3.42 5.68
C PRO A 29 13.53 -4.30 4.76
N GLU A 30 13.70 -5.57 5.09
CA GLU A 30 14.50 -6.45 4.24
C GLU A 30 13.79 -6.73 2.93
N LEU A 31 12.49 -7.00 3.01
CA LEU A 31 11.69 -7.20 1.81
C LEU A 31 11.69 -5.94 0.96
N TYR A 32 11.52 -4.81 1.62
CA TYR A 32 11.52 -3.52 0.93
C TYR A 32 12.82 -3.30 0.17
N GLN A 33 13.94 -3.51 0.83
CA GLN A 33 15.25 -3.30 0.21
C GLN A 33 15.50 -4.28 -0.92
N GLN A 34 15.06 -5.52 -0.74
CA GLN A 34 15.24 -6.54 -1.77
C GLN A 34 14.48 -6.15 -3.05
N MET A 35 13.23 -5.74 -2.90
CA MET A 35 12.43 -5.34 -4.04
C MET A 35 12.97 -4.08 -4.68
N LEU A 36 13.48 -3.16 -3.86
CA LEU A 36 14.08 -1.94 -4.38
C LEU A 36 15.30 -2.27 -5.24
N LYS A 37 16.16 -3.16 -4.76
CA LYS A 37 17.33 -3.56 -5.52
C LYS A 37 16.96 -4.28 -6.80
N GLN A 38 15.92 -5.09 -6.77
CA GLN A 38 15.49 -5.85 -7.93
C GLN A 38 14.74 -4.99 -8.94
N GLY A 39 14.38 -3.77 -8.55
CA GLY A 39 13.63 -2.90 -9.43
C GLY A 39 12.16 -3.24 -9.53
N THR A 40 11.64 -4.04 -8.60
CA THR A 40 10.25 -4.48 -8.66
C THR A 40 9.35 -3.80 -7.66
N LEU A 41 9.90 -2.99 -6.75
CA LEU A 41 9.14 -2.43 -5.65
C LEU A 41 7.91 -1.66 -6.13
N TRP A 42 8.12 -0.73 -7.06
CA TRP A 42 7.03 0.16 -7.46
C TRP A 42 5.97 -0.56 -8.27
N THR A 43 6.37 -1.52 -9.09
CA THR A 43 5.41 -2.32 -9.84
C THR A 43 4.53 -3.14 -8.90
N VAL A 44 5.13 -3.75 -7.89
CA VAL A 44 4.39 -4.53 -6.92
C VAL A 44 3.45 -3.65 -6.12
N LEU A 45 3.95 -2.48 -5.67
CA LEU A 45 3.12 -1.57 -4.90
C LEU A 45 1.95 -1.05 -5.70
N GLU A 46 2.17 -0.75 -6.97
CA GLU A 46 1.09 -0.28 -7.82
C GLU A 46 0.01 -1.36 -7.95
N SER A 47 0.43 -2.59 -8.20
CA SER A 47 -0.50 -3.69 -8.38
C SER A 47 -1.29 -3.95 -7.09
N GLU A 48 -0.60 -3.99 -5.95
CA GLU A 48 -1.26 -4.23 -4.68
C GLU A 48 -2.14 -3.06 -4.28
N GLY A 49 -1.70 -1.84 -4.57
CA GLY A 49 -2.51 -0.66 -4.30
C GLY A 49 -3.81 -0.69 -5.08
N MET A 50 -3.74 -1.08 -6.34
CA MET A 50 -4.95 -1.19 -7.17
C MET A 50 -5.87 -2.27 -6.63
N ARG A 51 -5.33 -3.39 -6.19
CA ARG A 51 -6.14 -4.47 -5.62
C ARG A 51 -6.88 -3.97 -4.37
N LEU A 52 -6.19 -3.22 -3.53
CA LEU A 52 -6.80 -2.70 -2.32
C LEU A 52 -7.84 -1.62 -2.63
N ASP A 53 -7.56 -0.78 -3.61
CA ASP A 53 -8.54 0.23 -4.04
C ASP A 53 -9.78 -0.43 -4.59
N ASP A 54 -9.63 -1.49 -5.38
CA ASP A 54 -10.77 -2.23 -5.92
C ASP A 54 -11.57 -2.87 -4.80
N MET A 55 -10.89 -3.38 -3.79
CA MET A 55 -11.55 -3.95 -2.63
C MET A 55 -12.41 -2.92 -1.92
N ILE A 56 -11.86 -1.71 -1.72
CA ILE A 56 -12.59 -0.64 -1.08
C ILE A 56 -13.84 -0.32 -1.90
N TRP A 57 -13.67 -0.19 -3.21
CA TRP A 57 -14.78 0.14 -4.08
C TRP A 57 -15.88 -0.91 -3.99
N GLU A 58 -15.50 -2.19 -4.04
CA GLU A 58 -16.47 -3.27 -3.95
C GLU A 58 -17.22 -3.26 -2.63
N LEU A 59 -16.51 -3.04 -1.54
CA LEU A 59 -17.14 -3.01 -0.23
C LEU A 59 -18.14 -1.86 -0.14
N MET A 60 -17.80 -0.71 -0.71
CA MET A 60 -18.73 0.42 -0.75
C MET A 60 -19.96 0.11 -1.59
N GLN A 61 -19.77 -0.60 -2.70
CA GLN A 61 -20.91 -1.00 -3.53
C GLN A 61 -21.86 -1.93 -2.78
N ASN A 62 -21.33 -2.66 -1.80
CA ASN A 62 -22.14 -3.55 -0.98
C ASN A 62 -22.70 -2.88 0.26
N GLY A 63 -22.60 -1.56 0.32
CA GLY A 63 -23.24 -0.80 1.40
C GLY A 63 -22.33 -0.37 2.53
N MET A 64 -21.06 -0.71 2.47
CA MET A 64 -20.14 -0.31 3.53
C MET A 64 -19.75 1.15 3.35
N SER A 65 -19.59 1.87 4.46
CA SER A 65 -19.13 3.25 4.38
C SER A 65 -17.67 3.27 3.92
N GLU A 66 -17.26 4.42 3.38
CA GLU A 66 -15.88 4.54 2.90
C GLU A 66 -14.88 4.30 4.02
N ASP A 67 -15.17 4.85 5.20
CA ASP A 67 -14.25 4.68 6.33
C ASP A 67 -14.10 3.22 6.72
N MET A 68 -15.21 2.49 6.75
CA MET A 68 -15.15 1.08 7.10
C MET A 68 -14.48 0.26 6.01
N ALA A 69 -14.73 0.62 4.76
CA ALA A 69 -14.09 -0.09 3.66
C ALA A 69 -12.57 0.11 3.70
N LYS A 70 -12.12 1.31 4.02
CA LYS A 70 -10.69 1.58 4.15
C LYS A 70 -10.09 0.82 5.32
N GLU A 71 -10.85 0.71 6.42
CA GLU A 71 -10.37 -0.07 7.56
C GLU A 71 -10.19 -1.53 7.18
N ALA A 72 -11.11 -2.07 6.40
CA ALA A 72 -10.99 -3.45 5.95
C ALA A 72 -9.74 -3.63 5.07
N ALA A 73 -9.49 -2.67 4.20
CA ALA A 73 -8.30 -2.74 3.35
C ALA A 73 -7.02 -2.64 4.18
N ARG A 74 -7.03 -1.78 5.20
CA ARG A 74 -5.87 -1.67 6.07
C ARG A 74 -5.62 -2.96 6.85
N ALA A 75 -6.68 -3.66 7.20
CA ALA A 75 -6.53 -4.94 7.88
C ALA A 75 -5.79 -5.93 7.01
N GLU A 76 -6.00 -5.88 5.69
CA GLU A 76 -5.23 -6.72 4.78
C GLU A 76 -3.75 -6.42 4.87
N ILE A 77 -3.41 -5.13 4.95
CA ILE A 77 -2.02 -4.72 5.03
C ILE A 77 -1.39 -5.19 6.33
N TYR A 78 -2.03 -4.86 7.45
CA TYR A 78 -1.44 -5.12 8.76
C TYR A 78 -1.54 -6.58 9.15
N GLY A 79 -2.49 -7.30 8.59
CA GLY A 79 -2.64 -8.72 8.88
C GLY A 79 -1.42 -9.53 8.50
N ASN A 80 -0.65 -9.05 7.55
CA ASN A 80 0.54 -9.75 7.12
C ASN A 80 1.66 -9.72 8.14
N LEU A 81 1.52 -8.89 9.18
CA LEU A 81 2.54 -8.83 10.20
C LEU A 81 2.49 -10.02 11.14
N THR A 82 1.33 -10.60 11.28
CA THR A 82 1.17 -11.66 12.25
C THR A 82 1.70 -12.99 11.78
N GLU A 83 2.15 -13.04 10.56
CA GLU A 83 2.71 -14.26 10.02
C GLU A 83 4.16 -14.54 10.46
#